data_b1297dc6f30ca18bdc74822725de59e0
#
_entry.id   b1297dc6f30ca18bdc74822725de59e0
#
_cell.length_a   1.000
_cell.length_b   1.000
_cell.length_c   1.000
_cell.angle_alpha   90.00
_cell.angle_beta   90.00
_cell.angle_gamma   90.00
#
_symmetry.space_group_name_H-M   'P 1'
#
loop_
_entity.id
_entity.type
_entity.pdbx_description
1 polymer ?
#
loop_
_entity_poly.entity_id
_entity_poly.type
_entity_poly.pdbx_seq_one_letter_code
_entity_poly.pdbx_strand_id
1 'polypeptide(L)' 'KFVVMSFGAGTGLSEHAAPGEALVFALEGKAVIQYEGQDFPIKAGENFAFSKNGRHAVTADGPFKMALLLTLD' A
#
# COMPACT_ATOMS: atom_id res chain seq x y z
N LYS A 1 -1.15 -12.29 -7.97
CA LYS A 1 0.25 -12.01 -7.66
C LYS A 1 0.39 -11.55 -6.21
N PHE A 2 1.35 -12.10 -5.51
CA PHE A 2 1.59 -11.80 -4.10
C PHE A 2 3.04 -11.34 -3.93
N VAL A 3 3.24 -10.18 -3.33
CA VAL A 3 4.57 -9.58 -3.17
C VAL A 3 4.72 -9.07 -1.74
N VAL A 4 5.88 -9.30 -1.13
CA VAL A 4 6.23 -8.72 0.16
C VAL A 4 7.26 -7.63 -0.09
N MET A 5 7.04 -6.46 0.49
CA MET A 5 7.92 -5.29 0.31
C MET A 5 8.31 -4.70 1.65
N SER A 6 9.57 -4.24 1.75
CA SER A 6 10.08 -3.54 2.93
C SER A 6 10.54 -2.14 2.51
N PHE A 7 10.25 -1.15 3.34
CA PHE A 7 10.58 0.25 3.06
C PHE A 7 11.32 0.86 4.25
N GLY A 8 12.34 1.66 3.96
CA GLY A 8 12.93 2.54 4.97
C GLY A 8 12.04 3.77 5.18
N ALA A 9 12.27 4.49 6.28
CA ALA A 9 11.51 5.69 6.61
C ALA A 9 11.52 6.71 5.45
N GLY A 10 10.37 7.26 5.14
CA GLY A 10 10.21 8.27 4.09
C GLY A 10 10.19 7.74 2.67
N THR A 11 10.39 6.41 2.47
CA THR A 11 10.30 5.81 1.15
C THR A 11 8.93 5.16 0.96
N GLY A 12 8.64 4.67 -0.22
CA GLY A 12 7.36 4.03 -0.49
C GLY A 12 7.14 3.78 -1.97
N LEU A 13 5.88 3.67 -2.35
CA LEU A 13 5.47 3.49 -3.74
C LEU A 13 4.93 4.81 -4.28
N SER A 14 5.42 5.21 -5.46
CA SER A 14 4.90 6.39 -6.15
C SER A 14 3.45 6.19 -6.57
N GLU A 15 2.72 7.28 -6.72
CA GLU A 15 1.33 7.22 -7.13
C GLU A 15 1.20 6.54 -8.51
N HIS A 16 0.30 5.59 -8.60
CA HIS A 16 0.01 4.88 -9.85
C HIS A 16 -1.39 4.28 -9.77
N ALA A 17 -1.89 3.84 -10.91
CA ALA A 17 -3.17 3.14 -11.00
C ALA A 17 -2.89 1.73 -11.52
N ALA A 18 -3.36 0.72 -10.79
CA ALA A 18 -3.20 -0.66 -11.20
C ALA A 18 -4.40 -1.10 -12.03
N PRO A 19 -4.20 -2.00 -13.02
CA PRO A 19 -5.31 -2.46 -13.87
C PRO A 19 -6.28 -3.40 -13.16
N GLY A 20 -5.89 -3.95 -12.02
CA GLY A 20 -6.74 -4.83 -11.23
C GLY A 20 -6.92 -4.31 -9.82
N GLU A 21 -7.59 -5.08 -8.99
CA GLU A 21 -7.75 -4.77 -7.58
C GLU A 21 -6.49 -5.14 -6.81
N ALA A 22 -6.23 -4.44 -5.72
CA ALA A 22 -5.08 -4.70 -4.87
C ALA A 22 -5.49 -4.69 -3.41
N LEU A 23 -4.84 -5.54 -2.61
CA LEU A 23 -5.08 -5.61 -1.18
C LEU A 23 -3.73 -5.52 -0.48
N VAL A 24 -3.59 -4.56 0.43
CA VAL A 24 -2.37 -4.33 1.19
C VAL A 24 -2.58 -4.83 2.62
N PHE A 25 -1.62 -5.62 3.12
CA PHE A 25 -1.58 -6.03 4.51
C PHE A 25 -0.35 -5.40 5.15
N ALA A 26 -0.52 -4.58 6.17
CA ALA A 26 0.60 -4.02 6.92
C ALA A 26 1.14 -5.11 7.85
N LEU A 27 2.40 -5.48 7.69
CA LEU A 27 3.03 -6.55 8.46
C LEU A 27 3.85 -6.02 9.63
N GLU A 28 4.59 -4.93 9.43
CA GLU A 28 5.43 -4.29 10.46
C GLU A 28 5.43 -2.79 10.26
N GLY A 29 5.44 -2.04 11.34
CA GLY A 29 5.55 -0.58 11.31
C GLY A 29 4.25 0.10 10.90
N LYS A 30 4.38 1.30 10.35
CA LYS A 30 3.24 2.09 9.93
C LYS A 30 3.56 2.91 8.68
N ALA A 31 2.52 3.29 7.97
CA ALA A 31 2.63 4.06 6.73
C ALA A 31 1.38 4.88 6.52
N VAL A 32 1.42 5.75 5.51
CA VAL A 32 0.24 6.48 5.06
C VAL A 32 -0.03 6.05 3.62
N ILE A 33 -1.26 5.62 3.38
CA ILE A 33 -1.72 5.27 2.04
C ILE A 33 -2.42 6.50 1.46
N GLN A 34 -1.98 6.94 0.28
CA GLN A 34 -2.67 7.99 -0.47
C GLN A 34 -3.56 7.29 -1.48
N TYR A 35 -4.85 7.50 -1.40
CA TYR A 35 -5.81 6.84 -2.30
C TYR A 35 -6.85 7.85 -2.77
N GLU A 36 -6.90 8.07 -4.07
CA GLU A 36 -7.83 9.01 -4.72
C GLU A 36 -7.81 10.38 -4.07
N GLY A 37 -6.59 10.89 -3.78
CA GLY A 37 -6.40 12.20 -3.21
C GLY A 37 -6.60 12.30 -1.71
N GLN A 38 -6.81 11.18 -1.02
CA GLN A 38 -7.01 11.17 0.42
C GLN A 38 -5.94 10.33 1.11
N ASP A 39 -5.61 10.68 2.35
CA ASP A 39 -4.61 9.98 3.15
C ASP A 39 -5.27 9.05 4.15
N PHE A 40 -4.78 7.81 4.21
CA PHE A 40 -5.28 6.80 5.14
C PHE A 40 -4.10 6.19 5.89
N PRO A 41 -3.94 6.51 7.19
CA PRO A 41 -2.88 5.87 7.98
C PRO A 41 -3.14 4.37 8.14
N ILE A 42 -2.08 3.58 8.10
CA ILE A 42 -2.19 2.13 8.29
C ILE A 42 -1.03 1.67 9.16
N LYS A 43 -1.27 0.67 10.01
CA LYS A 43 -0.24 0.11 10.89
C LYS A 43 -0.31 -1.42 10.87
N ALA A 44 0.72 -2.06 11.42
CA ALA A 44 0.82 -3.51 11.49
C ALA A 44 -0.49 -4.15 12.00
N GLY A 45 -0.94 -5.16 11.28
CA GLY A 45 -2.19 -5.87 11.58
C GLY A 45 -3.40 -5.34 10.81
N GLU A 46 -3.28 -4.20 10.14
CA GLU A 46 -4.37 -3.62 9.35
C GLU A 46 -4.20 -3.92 7.86
N ASN A 47 -5.27 -3.75 7.11
CA ASN A 47 -5.24 -3.93 5.67
C ASN A 47 -6.02 -2.81 4.98
N PHE A 48 -5.78 -2.66 3.68
CA PHE A 48 -6.44 -1.65 2.86
C PHE A 48 -6.65 -2.20 1.45
N ALA A 49 -7.85 -2.02 0.91
CA ALA A 49 -8.18 -2.49 -0.43
C ALA A 49 -8.25 -1.32 -1.41
N PHE A 50 -7.63 -1.50 -2.58
CA PHE A 50 -7.70 -0.55 -3.68
C PHE A 50 -8.60 -1.08 -4.77
N SER A 51 -9.49 -0.23 -5.27
CA SER A 51 -10.33 -0.59 -6.40
C SER A 51 -9.53 -0.55 -7.69
N LYS A 52 -10.00 -1.28 -8.69
CA LYS A 52 -9.42 -1.30 -10.02
C LYS A 52 -9.31 0.13 -10.56
N ASN A 53 -8.13 0.46 -11.08
CA ASN A 53 -7.79 1.77 -11.66
C ASN A 53 -7.84 2.94 -10.67
N GLY A 54 -7.99 2.68 -9.36
CA GLY A 54 -7.87 3.74 -8.37
C GLY A 54 -6.41 4.18 -8.24
N ARG A 55 -6.18 5.49 -8.19
CA ARG A 55 -4.82 6.02 -8.06
C ARG A 55 -4.41 5.94 -6.59
N HIS A 56 -3.25 5.33 -6.35
CA HIS A 56 -2.79 5.11 -4.99
C HIS A 56 -1.27 5.22 -4.88
N ALA A 57 -0.81 5.55 -3.68
CA ALA A 57 0.59 5.59 -3.33
C ALA A 57 0.74 5.15 -1.88
N VAL A 58 1.95 4.82 -1.47
CA VAL A 58 2.24 4.45 -0.08
C VAL A 58 3.50 5.17 0.35
N THR A 59 3.47 5.82 1.51
CA THR A 59 4.64 6.47 2.10
C THR A 59 4.89 5.87 3.47
N ALA A 60 6.07 5.30 3.67
CA ALA A 60 6.44 4.69 4.94
C ALA A 60 6.68 5.77 6.00
N ASP A 61 6.07 5.59 7.18
CA ASP A 61 6.26 6.45 8.34
C ASP A 61 7.11 5.67 9.35
N GLY A 62 8.43 5.73 9.14
CA GLY A 62 9.36 4.83 9.81
C GLY A 62 9.54 3.55 8.98
N PRO A 63 10.36 2.59 9.45
CA PRO A 63 10.49 1.31 8.76
C PRO A 63 9.13 0.62 8.64
N PHE A 64 8.80 0.13 7.44
CA PHE A 64 7.49 -0.43 7.14
C PHE A 64 7.62 -1.66 6.26
N LYS A 65 6.84 -2.69 6.58
CA LYS A 65 6.79 -3.91 5.75
C LYS A 65 5.33 -4.23 5.44
N MET A 66 5.05 -4.54 4.19
CA MET A 66 3.69 -4.90 3.78
C MET A 66 3.69 -6.08 2.81
N ALA A 67 2.56 -6.76 2.75
CA ALA A 67 2.29 -7.75 1.72
C ALA A 67 1.24 -7.16 0.77
N LEU A 68 1.44 -7.36 -0.51
CA LEU A 68 0.55 -6.85 -1.55
C LEU A 68 0.01 -8.01 -2.36
N LEU A 69 -1.31 -8.13 -2.41
CA LEU A 69 -1.99 -9.13 -3.23
C LEU A 69 -2.67 -8.41 -4.39
N LEU A 70 -2.25 -8.75 -5.60
CA LEU A 70 -2.77 -8.15 -6.83
C LEU A 70 -3.62 -9.15 -7.58
N THR A 71 -4.80 -8.71 -8.00
CA THR A 71 -5.62 -9.48 -8.94
C THR A 71 -5.47 -8.82 -10.31
N LEU A 72 -5.20 -9.63 -11.32
CA LEU A 72 -5.05 -9.15 -12.69
C LEU A 72 -6.23 -9.67 -13.50
N ASP A 73 -6.99 -8.77 -14.04
CA ASP A 73 -8.12 -9.11 -14.90
C ASP A 73 -7.75 -9.03 -16.36
#